data_469a8f8cc66763a3909129bcaf9214d3
#
_entry.id   469a8f8cc66763a3909129bcaf9214d3
#
_cell.length_a   1.000
_cell.length_b   1.000
_cell.length_c   1.000
_cell.angle_alpha   90.00
_cell.angle_beta   90.00
_cell.angle_gamma   90.00
#
_symmetry.space_group_name_H-M   'P 1'
#
loop_
_entity.id
_entity.type
_entity.pdbx_description
1 polymer ?
#
loop_
_entity_poly.entity_id
_entity_poly.type
_entity_poly.pdbx_seq_one_letter_code
_entity_poly.pdbx_strand_id
1 'polypeptide(L)'
;DDFLKAKSTEHKIIVDCIDRNIYRARISHSYILSVYQTFELFLRQFKDEYNDLFNSNWKFDESSDSLLTKLIKKIANVNNAKNKIGEFRLELFDYYRIIRNKYSHEYIDDAKVKKSHKKIIAYKKDIAKSYPKLKAPNEYGKISFDDFILFTRLVKDIADELNEIIKPSDLNIFADYYRRKDLFRSISQNSTRYQNAIKGHLREYFGIVDDSEKILNLYLSHSPNG
;
A
#
# COMPACT_ATOMS: atom_id res chain seq x y z
N ASP A 1 34.89 -15.98 8.81
CA ASP A 1 35.97 -14.99 8.61
C ASP A 1 37.07 -15.48 7.66
N ASP A 2 37.43 -16.76 7.67
CA ASP A 2 38.54 -17.29 6.85
C ASP A 2 38.19 -17.28 5.35
N PHE A 3 36.96 -17.57 4.98
CA PHE A 3 36.49 -17.46 3.59
C PHE A 3 36.63 -16.04 3.03
N LEU A 4 36.22 -15.03 3.81
CA LEU A 4 36.31 -13.61 3.41
C LEU A 4 37.77 -13.18 3.30
N LYS A 5 38.64 -13.61 4.22
CA LYS A 5 40.08 -13.35 4.15
C LYS A 5 40.72 -14.00 2.93
N ALA A 6 40.38 -15.26 2.65
CA ALA A 6 40.89 -15.96 1.45
C ALA A 6 40.46 -15.23 0.17
N LYS A 7 39.21 -14.82 0.05
CA LYS A 7 38.71 -14.07 -1.11
C LYS A 7 39.30 -12.67 -1.21
N SER A 8 39.48 -11.99 -0.10
CA SER A 8 40.15 -10.68 -0.02
C SER A 8 41.59 -10.79 -0.58
N THR A 9 42.33 -11.80 -0.17
CA THR A 9 43.68 -12.05 -0.65
C THR A 9 43.72 -12.43 -2.14
N GLU A 10 42.82 -13.31 -2.57
CA GLU A 10 42.71 -13.77 -3.97
C GLU A 10 42.43 -12.59 -4.92
N HIS A 11 41.52 -11.67 -4.53
CA HIS A 11 41.09 -10.55 -5.37
C HIS A 11 41.83 -9.25 -5.08
N LYS A 12 42.82 -9.23 -4.15
CA LYS A 12 43.55 -8.02 -3.72
C LYS A 12 42.64 -6.87 -3.27
N ILE A 13 41.51 -7.22 -2.64
CA ILE A 13 40.52 -6.25 -2.14
C ILE A 13 40.65 -6.24 -0.61
N ILE A 14 40.85 -5.07 -0.02
CA ILE A 14 40.77 -4.94 1.43
C ILE A 14 39.30 -5.04 1.83
N VAL A 15 38.91 -6.15 2.43
CA VAL A 15 37.59 -6.33 3.03
C VAL A 15 37.74 -6.08 4.52
N ASP A 16 37.32 -4.90 4.97
CA ASP A 16 37.19 -4.63 6.40
C ASP A 16 36.23 -5.65 7.02
N CYS A 17 36.52 -6.05 8.27
CA CYS A 17 35.66 -6.98 9.00
C CYS A 17 34.25 -6.39 9.09
N ILE A 18 33.36 -6.85 8.21
CA ILE A 18 31.96 -6.44 8.24
C ILE A 18 31.33 -7.04 9.50
N ASP A 19 30.96 -6.17 10.44
CA ASP A 19 30.14 -6.59 11.57
C ASP A 19 28.84 -7.18 11.03
N ARG A 20 28.66 -8.49 11.22
CA ARG A 20 27.48 -9.24 10.74
C ARG A 20 26.16 -8.61 11.24
N ASN A 21 26.18 -7.99 12.41
CA ASN A 21 24.98 -7.34 12.97
C ASN A 21 24.68 -6.04 12.22
N ILE A 22 25.70 -5.26 11.90
CA ILE A 22 25.55 -4.03 11.08
C ILE A 22 25.05 -4.41 9.68
N TYR A 23 25.61 -5.46 9.07
CA TYR A 23 25.18 -5.93 7.75
C TYR A 23 23.73 -6.39 7.74
N ARG A 24 23.33 -7.24 8.72
CA ARG A 24 21.95 -7.67 8.87
C ARG A 24 21.00 -6.51 9.09
N ALA A 25 21.36 -5.55 9.94
CA ALA A 25 20.54 -4.36 10.17
C ALA A 25 20.36 -3.55 8.88
N ARG A 26 21.41 -3.33 8.10
CA ARG A 26 21.32 -2.62 6.81
C ARG A 26 20.43 -3.33 5.80
N ILE A 27 20.53 -4.65 5.67
CA ILE A 27 19.64 -5.44 4.82
C ILE A 27 18.18 -5.30 5.29
N SER A 28 17.93 -5.43 6.60
CA SER A 28 16.58 -5.31 7.15
C SER A 28 15.99 -3.93 6.90
N HIS A 29 16.77 -2.85 7.04
CA HIS A 29 16.32 -1.50 6.72
C HIS A 29 16.03 -1.32 5.21
N SER A 30 16.84 -1.93 4.32
CA SER A 30 16.57 -1.85 2.87
C SER A 30 15.26 -2.55 2.49
N TYR A 31 14.88 -3.64 3.18
CA TYR A 31 13.57 -4.25 3.01
C TYR A 31 12.44 -3.33 3.46
N ILE A 32 12.57 -2.64 4.60
CA ILE A 32 11.57 -1.64 5.04
C ILE A 32 11.45 -0.52 4.00
N LEU A 33 12.56 -0.04 3.47
CA LEU A 33 12.57 0.97 2.40
C LEU A 33 11.81 0.49 1.15
N SER A 34 12.07 -0.74 0.71
CA SER A 34 11.43 -1.34 -0.47
C SER A 34 9.91 -1.47 -0.28
N VAL A 35 9.45 -1.98 0.87
CA VAL A 35 8.01 -2.09 1.18
C VAL A 35 7.35 -0.71 1.18
N TYR A 36 8.00 0.29 1.79
CA TYR A 36 7.48 1.65 1.84
C TYR A 36 7.33 2.25 0.43
N GLN A 37 8.35 2.12 -0.41
CA GLN A 37 8.32 2.62 -1.80
C GLN A 37 7.24 1.94 -2.64
N THR A 38 7.09 0.62 -2.52
CA THR A 38 6.04 -0.14 -3.20
C THR A 38 4.65 0.33 -2.76
N PHE A 39 4.47 0.58 -1.46
CA PHE A 39 3.20 1.07 -0.95
C PHE A 39 2.91 2.52 -1.39
N GLU A 40 3.91 3.40 -1.45
CA GLU A 40 3.73 4.74 -2.02
C GLU A 40 3.30 4.69 -3.50
N LEU A 41 3.85 3.75 -4.28
CA LEU A 41 3.44 3.53 -5.66
C LEU A 41 1.97 3.09 -5.72
N PHE A 42 1.58 2.12 -4.89
CA PHE A 42 0.18 1.71 -4.75
C PHE A 42 -0.74 2.90 -4.43
N LEU A 43 -0.38 3.76 -3.45
CA LEU A 43 -1.20 4.91 -3.08
C LEU A 43 -1.37 5.93 -4.23
N ARG A 44 -0.37 6.07 -5.10
CA ARG A 44 -0.46 6.91 -6.31
C ARG A 44 -1.41 6.29 -7.34
N GLN A 45 -1.27 5.00 -7.62
CA GLN A 45 -2.17 4.28 -8.50
C GLN A 45 -3.61 4.30 -7.98
N PHE A 46 -3.80 4.04 -6.69
CA PHE A 46 -5.10 4.15 -6.03
C PHE A 46 -5.75 5.52 -6.22
N LYS A 47 -4.99 6.61 -6.08
CA LYS A 47 -5.49 7.97 -6.35
C LYS A 47 -5.94 8.12 -7.80
N ASP A 48 -5.18 7.60 -8.76
CA ASP A 48 -5.51 7.71 -10.18
C ASP A 48 -6.77 6.90 -10.50
N GLU A 49 -6.90 5.68 -9.97
CA GLU A 49 -8.09 4.84 -10.10
C GLU A 49 -9.32 5.46 -9.42
N TYR A 50 -9.14 6.06 -8.25
CA TYR A 50 -10.19 6.83 -7.57
C TYR A 50 -10.70 7.97 -8.47
N ASN A 51 -9.78 8.75 -9.03
CA ASN A 51 -10.14 9.85 -9.92
C ASN A 51 -10.90 9.36 -11.15
N ASP A 52 -10.43 8.28 -11.73
CA ASP A 52 -11.05 7.66 -12.91
C ASP A 52 -12.47 7.14 -12.59
N LEU A 53 -12.62 6.43 -11.48
CA LEU A 53 -13.90 5.84 -11.09
C LEU A 53 -14.94 6.91 -10.75
N PHE A 54 -14.56 7.91 -9.95
CA PHE A 54 -15.47 8.95 -9.46
C PHE A 54 -15.50 10.23 -10.31
N ASN A 55 -14.86 10.23 -11.48
CA ASN A 55 -14.73 11.40 -12.36
C ASN A 55 -14.23 12.65 -11.60
N SER A 56 -13.18 12.47 -10.80
CA SER A 56 -12.59 13.53 -10.01
C SER A 56 -11.22 13.94 -10.53
N ASN A 57 -10.73 15.11 -10.13
CA ASN A 57 -9.41 15.61 -10.48
C ASN A 57 -8.61 15.93 -9.22
N TRP A 58 -8.70 15.04 -8.23
CA TRP A 58 -7.98 15.20 -6.99
C TRP A 58 -6.48 15.00 -7.17
N LYS A 59 -5.68 15.89 -6.57
CA LYS A 59 -4.22 15.81 -6.51
C LYS A 59 -3.76 15.77 -5.06
N PHE A 60 -2.63 15.10 -4.80
CA PHE A 60 -1.98 15.23 -3.50
C PHE A 60 -1.50 16.68 -3.32
N ASP A 61 -1.74 17.22 -2.13
CA ASP A 61 -1.22 18.53 -1.74
C ASP A 61 0.31 18.49 -1.52
N GLU A 62 0.93 19.67 -1.41
CA GLU A 62 2.38 19.81 -1.19
C GLU A 62 2.78 19.74 0.29
N SER A 63 1.83 19.40 1.20
CA SER A 63 2.14 19.28 2.63
C SER A 63 3.21 18.21 2.90
N SER A 64 3.85 18.28 4.06
CA SER A 64 4.85 17.30 4.51
C SER A 64 4.26 15.97 4.99
N ASP A 65 2.94 15.83 4.95
CA ASP A 65 2.24 14.60 5.35
C ASP A 65 2.58 13.42 4.44
N SER A 66 2.50 12.21 4.97
CA SER A 66 2.63 10.99 4.15
C SER A 66 1.49 10.89 3.13
N LEU A 67 1.73 10.21 2.00
CA LEU A 67 0.69 9.98 1.00
C LEU A 67 -0.54 9.28 1.59
N LEU A 68 -0.33 8.32 2.51
CA LEU A 68 -1.42 7.66 3.22
C LEU A 68 -2.26 8.67 4.03
N THR A 69 -1.60 9.58 4.77
CA THR A 69 -2.31 10.60 5.55
C THR A 69 -3.13 11.53 4.65
N LYS A 70 -2.56 11.97 3.53
CA LYS A 70 -3.24 12.82 2.54
C LYS A 70 -4.46 12.12 1.95
N LEU A 71 -4.30 10.84 1.62
CA LEU A 71 -5.37 10.02 1.09
C LEU A 71 -6.49 9.83 2.11
N ILE A 72 -6.15 9.48 3.36
CA ILE A 72 -7.15 9.33 4.43
C ILE A 72 -7.92 10.64 4.67
N LYS A 73 -7.25 11.80 4.65
CA LYS A 73 -7.90 13.10 4.76
C LYS A 73 -8.91 13.32 3.63
N LYS A 74 -8.57 12.92 2.39
CA LYS A 74 -9.47 13.04 1.24
C LYS A 74 -10.72 12.17 1.37
N ILE A 75 -10.55 10.93 1.82
CA ILE A 75 -11.64 9.96 1.97
C ILE A 75 -12.22 9.92 3.40
N ALA A 76 -11.83 10.87 4.29
CA ALA A 76 -12.20 10.85 5.71
C ALA A 76 -13.72 10.76 5.97
N ASN A 77 -14.51 11.40 5.11
CA ASN A 77 -15.96 11.40 5.19
C ASN A 77 -16.59 10.14 4.58
N VAL A 78 -15.79 9.33 3.84
CA VAL A 78 -16.27 8.10 3.21
C VAL A 78 -16.16 6.98 4.24
N ASN A 79 -17.30 6.49 4.71
CA ASN A 79 -17.40 5.30 5.58
C ASN A 79 -16.45 5.29 6.80
N ASN A 80 -16.12 6.48 7.35
CA ASN A 80 -15.28 6.59 8.56
C ASN A 80 -13.91 5.91 8.39
N ALA A 81 -13.20 6.23 7.29
CA ALA A 81 -11.98 5.57 6.83
C ALA A 81 -10.92 5.37 7.93
N LYS A 82 -10.69 6.40 8.75
CA LYS A 82 -9.71 6.30 9.84
C LYS A 82 -10.03 5.19 10.84
N ASN A 83 -11.31 5.03 11.19
CA ASN A 83 -11.73 4.00 12.15
C ASN A 83 -11.68 2.59 11.54
N LYS A 84 -11.99 2.44 10.24
CA LYS A 84 -11.90 1.15 9.55
C LYS A 84 -10.46 0.66 9.45
N ILE A 85 -9.53 1.52 9.06
CA ILE A 85 -8.09 1.16 9.03
C ILE A 85 -7.61 0.84 10.45
N GLY A 86 -8.05 1.59 11.45
CA GLY A 86 -7.70 1.42 12.85
C GLY A 86 -6.46 2.20 13.26
N GLU A 87 -6.51 2.78 14.46
CA GLU A 87 -5.48 3.68 14.97
C GLU A 87 -4.11 2.98 15.08
N PHE A 88 -4.07 1.74 15.60
CA PHE A 88 -2.81 1.04 15.78
C PHE A 88 -2.09 0.75 14.45
N ARG A 89 -2.83 0.48 13.36
CA ARG A 89 -2.24 0.27 12.02
C ARG A 89 -1.64 1.56 11.48
N LEU A 90 -2.30 2.69 11.68
CA LEU A 90 -1.78 4.00 11.28
C LEU A 90 -0.53 4.38 12.06
N GLU A 91 -0.51 4.14 13.37
CA GLU A 91 0.66 4.37 14.21
C GLU A 91 1.83 3.45 13.86
N LEU A 92 1.54 2.19 13.55
CA LEU A 92 2.55 1.22 13.12
C LEU A 92 3.13 1.59 11.75
N PHE A 93 2.29 2.05 10.82
CA PHE A 93 2.74 2.60 9.53
C PHE A 93 3.65 3.82 9.74
N ASP A 94 3.25 4.76 10.60
CA ASP A 94 4.05 5.96 10.88
C ASP A 94 5.39 5.62 11.53
N TYR A 95 5.42 4.61 12.40
CA TYR A 95 6.67 4.09 12.97
C TYR A 95 7.63 3.62 11.86
N TYR A 96 7.21 2.74 10.94
CA TYR A 96 8.08 2.28 9.87
C TYR A 96 8.43 3.37 8.86
N ARG A 97 7.58 4.37 8.66
CA ARG A 97 7.90 5.58 7.89
C ARG A 97 9.05 6.36 8.53
N ILE A 98 9.04 6.52 9.85
CA ILE A 98 10.13 7.19 10.60
C ILE A 98 11.42 6.36 10.51
N ILE A 99 11.36 5.04 10.65
CA ILE A 99 12.50 4.12 10.47
C ILE A 99 13.11 4.30 9.06
N ARG A 100 12.29 4.25 8.03
CA ARG A 100 12.71 4.44 6.63
C ARG A 100 13.37 5.80 6.43
N ASN A 101 12.75 6.86 6.94
CA ASN A 101 13.28 8.20 6.81
C ASN A 101 14.62 8.36 7.53
N LYS A 102 14.77 7.78 8.73
CA LYS A 102 16.05 7.78 9.45
C LYS A 102 17.14 7.04 8.68
N TYR A 103 16.79 5.92 8.05
CA TYR A 103 17.72 5.14 7.23
C TYR A 103 18.15 5.89 5.96
N SER A 104 17.22 6.60 5.31
CA SER A 104 17.47 7.34 4.06
C SER A 104 18.10 8.73 4.28
N HIS A 105 17.90 9.32 5.46
CA HIS A 105 18.32 10.69 5.79
C HIS A 105 18.86 10.73 7.21
N GLU A 106 20.14 10.93 7.37
CA GLU A 106 20.84 10.94 8.67
C GLU A 106 20.33 12.02 9.65
N TYR A 107 19.58 13.01 9.14
CA TYR A 107 19.10 14.17 9.93
C TYR A 107 17.91 13.89 10.86
N ILE A 108 17.36 12.69 10.87
CA ILE A 108 16.24 12.38 11.78
C ILE A 108 16.80 12.13 13.18
N ASP A 109 16.33 12.94 14.13
CA ASP A 109 16.67 12.84 15.54
C ASP A 109 16.29 11.46 16.13
N ASP A 110 17.25 10.87 16.84
CA ASP A 110 17.07 9.60 17.56
C ASP A 110 15.95 9.69 18.61
N ALA A 111 15.73 10.86 19.22
CA ALA A 111 14.63 11.07 20.14
C ALA A 111 13.26 10.87 19.48
N LYS A 112 13.10 11.31 18.22
CA LYS A 112 11.87 11.11 17.44
C LYS A 112 11.62 9.62 17.17
N VAL A 113 12.66 8.87 16.81
CA VAL A 113 12.58 7.41 16.58
C VAL A 113 12.20 6.69 17.87
N LYS A 114 12.87 6.98 18.99
CA LYS A 114 12.57 6.40 20.29
C LYS A 114 11.16 6.72 20.77
N LYS A 115 10.69 7.96 20.58
CA LYS A 115 9.33 8.38 20.93
C LYS A 115 8.29 7.59 20.12
N SER A 116 8.50 7.42 18.82
CA SER A 116 7.60 6.65 17.96
C SER A 116 7.58 5.19 18.36
N HIS A 117 8.73 4.57 18.63
CA HIS A 117 8.79 3.19 19.13
C HIS A 117 8.03 3.02 20.46
N LYS A 118 8.24 3.93 21.42
CA LYS A 118 7.51 3.90 22.70
C LYS A 118 5.99 3.97 22.49
N LYS A 119 5.54 4.80 21.52
CA LYS A 119 4.12 4.93 21.18
C LYS A 119 3.54 3.62 20.62
N ILE A 120 4.26 2.98 19.70
CA ILE A 120 3.75 1.74 19.07
C ILE A 120 3.80 0.53 20.01
N ILE A 121 4.72 0.48 20.97
CA ILE A 121 4.75 -0.58 21.98
C ILE A 121 3.50 -0.57 22.86
N ALA A 122 2.81 0.55 23.03
CA ALA A 122 1.51 0.58 23.72
C ALA A 122 0.45 -0.31 23.04
N TYR A 123 0.56 -0.52 21.72
CA TYR A 123 -0.33 -1.37 20.93
C TYR A 123 0.16 -2.83 20.78
N LYS A 124 1.16 -3.25 21.56
CA LYS A 124 1.78 -4.59 21.42
C LYS A 124 0.76 -5.74 21.43
N LYS A 125 -0.31 -5.63 22.23
CA LYS A 125 -1.37 -6.66 22.32
C LYS A 125 -2.17 -6.72 21.01
N ASP A 126 -2.55 -5.58 20.45
CA ASP A 126 -3.32 -5.49 19.20
C ASP A 126 -2.48 -5.99 18.02
N ILE A 127 -1.20 -5.62 17.98
CA ILE A 127 -0.23 -6.11 16.99
C ILE A 127 -0.08 -7.62 17.07
N ALA A 128 0.14 -8.18 18.27
CA ALA A 128 0.30 -9.63 18.45
C ALA A 128 -0.97 -10.41 18.08
N LYS A 129 -2.15 -9.83 18.31
CA LYS A 129 -3.44 -10.41 17.91
C LYS A 129 -3.61 -10.43 16.39
N SER A 130 -3.29 -9.32 15.72
CA SER A 130 -3.46 -9.18 14.27
C SER A 130 -2.34 -9.87 13.48
N TYR A 131 -1.12 -9.87 14.01
CA TYR A 131 0.08 -10.40 13.35
C TYR A 131 0.80 -11.41 14.25
N PRO A 132 0.21 -12.59 14.48
CA PRO A 132 0.77 -13.57 15.40
C PRO A 132 2.12 -14.12 14.93
N LYS A 133 2.93 -14.59 15.89
CA LYS A 133 4.24 -15.25 15.70
C LYS A 133 5.38 -14.32 15.26
N LEU A 134 5.17 -13.00 15.15
CA LEU A 134 6.23 -12.05 14.82
C LEU A 134 6.84 -11.41 16.07
N LYS A 135 8.18 -11.31 16.08
CA LYS A 135 8.95 -10.62 17.13
C LYS A 135 9.25 -9.19 16.69
N ALA A 136 8.20 -8.43 16.38
CA ALA A 136 8.22 -7.07 15.87
C ALA A 136 7.03 -6.28 16.45
N PRO A 137 7.04 -4.93 16.46
CA PRO A 137 8.10 -4.05 15.95
C PRO A 137 9.31 -3.96 16.90
N ASN A 138 10.51 -3.88 16.33
CA ASN A 138 11.75 -3.73 17.06
C ASN A 138 12.26 -2.29 17.03
N GLU A 139 13.15 -1.93 17.97
CA GLU A 139 13.88 -0.66 17.95
C GLU A 139 14.71 -0.49 16.67
N TYR A 140 15.00 0.74 16.27
CA TYR A 140 15.74 1.07 15.05
C TYR A 140 17.03 0.24 14.86
N GLY A 141 17.87 0.13 15.89
CA GLY A 141 19.12 -0.64 15.83
C GLY A 141 18.94 -2.18 15.81
N LYS A 142 17.72 -2.66 15.99
CA LYS A 142 17.38 -4.09 16.08
C LYS A 142 16.36 -4.52 15.03
N ILE A 143 16.14 -3.71 14.00
CA ILE A 143 15.24 -4.06 12.90
C ILE A 143 15.65 -5.39 12.28
N SER A 144 14.69 -6.28 12.12
CA SER A 144 14.89 -7.68 11.75
C SER A 144 14.00 -8.07 10.57
N PHE A 145 14.11 -9.31 10.13
CA PHE A 145 13.24 -9.85 9.09
C PHE A 145 11.77 -9.92 9.55
N ASP A 146 11.51 -10.09 10.85
CA ASP A 146 10.14 -10.06 11.39
C ASP A 146 9.49 -8.67 11.19
N ASP A 147 10.29 -7.58 11.25
CA ASP A 147 9.79 -6.23 10.96
C ASP A 147 9.41 -6.08 9.50
N PHE A 148 10.20 -6.64 8.58
CA PHE A 148 9.86 -6.67 7.16
C PHE A 148 8.54 -7.41 6.92
N ILE A 149 8.36 -8.61 7.49
CA ILE A 149 7.12 -9.38 7.36
C ILE A 149 5.94 -8.62 7.98
N LEU A 150 6.12 -8.04 9.17
CA LEU A 150 5.09 -7.24 9.82
C LEU A 150 4.67 -6.05 8.96
N PHE A 151 5.63 -5.30 8.46
CA PHE A 151 5.34 -4.13 7.63
C PHE A 151 4.69 -4.50 6.29
N THR A 152 5.12 -5.58 5.66
CA THR A 152 4.50 -6.09 4.42
C THR A 152 3.03 -6.47 4.65
N ARG A 153 2.72 -7.18 5.73
CA ARG A 153 1.34 -7.54 6.07
C ARG A 153 0.50 -6.30 6.39
N LEU A 154 1.07 -5.37 7.16
CA LEU A 154 0.41 -4.13 7.53
C LEU A 154 -0.02 -3.33 6.30
N VAL A 155 0.89 -3.09 5.34
CA VAL A 155 0.57 -2.29 4.15
C VAL A 155 -0.43 -3.00 3.25
N LYS A 156 -0.41 -4.34 3.20
CA LYS A 156 -1.44 -5.12 2.52
C LYS A 156 -2.80 -4.93 3.18
N ASP A 157 -2.90 -5.09 4.50
CA ASP A 157 -4.16 -4.91 5.23
C ASP A 157 -4.71 -3.49 5.03
N ILE A 158 -3.85 -2.46 5.05
CA ILE A 158 -4.27 -1.08 4.78
C ILE A 158 -4.76 -0.93 3.34
N ALA A 159 -4.10 -1.55 2.36
CA ALA A 159 -4.53 -1.52 0.96
C ALA A 159 -5.90 -2.18 0.76
N ASP A 160 -6.11 -3.34 1.38
CA ASP A 160 -7.38 -4.06 1.33
C ASP A 160 -8.51 -3.22 1.95
N GLU A 161 -8.28 -2.61 3.11
CA GLU A 161 -9.26 -1.70 3.75
C GLU A 161 -9.55 -0.45 2.89
N LEU A 162 -8.52 0.15 2.28
CA LEU A 162 -8.72 1.29 1.39
C LEU A 162 -9.62 0.94 0.21
N ASN A 163 -9.41 -0.20 -0.42
CA ASN A 163 -10.23 -0.68 -1.53
C ASN A 163 -11.69 -0.89 -1.10
N GLU A 164 -11.92 -1.51 0.07
CA GLU A 164 -13.28 -1.70 0.59
C GLU A 164 -13.95 -0.37 1.00
N ILE A 165 -13.20 0.61 1.50
CA ILE A 165 -13.74 1.91 1.88
C ILE A 165 -14.29 2.68 0.68
N ILE A 166 -13.58 2.65 -0.46
CA ILE A 166 -13.98 3.41 -1.65
C ILE A 166 -14.91 2.67 -2.58
N LYS A 167 -15.15 1.37 -2.35
CA LYS A 167 -16.02 0.57 -3.20
C LYS A 167 -17.41 1.20 -3.29
N PRO A 168 -17.86 1.60 -4.50
CA PRO A 168 -19.16 2.25 -4.65
C PRO A 168 -20.29 1.31 -4.27
N SER A 169 -21.26 1.81 -3.49
CA SER A 169 -22.54 1.15 -3.28
C SER A 169 -23.52 1.37 -4.45
N ASP A 170 -23.36 2.51 -5.15
CA ASP A 170 -24.14 2.81 -6.35
C ASP A 170 -23.47 2.20 -7.59
N LEU A 171 -24.11 1.20 -8.16
CA LEU A 171 -23.62 0.50 -9.35
C LEU A 171 -23.58 1.38 -10.62
N ASN A 172 -24.33 2.49 -10.66
CA ASN A 172 -24.28 3.44 -11.78
C ASN A 172 -22.90 4.06 -11.96
N ILE A 173 -22.12 4.21 -10.88
CA ILE A 173 -20.75 4.73 -10.95
C ILE A 173 -19.88 3.87 -11.88
N PHE A 174 -20.03 2.55 -11.81
CA PHE A 174 -19.32 1.64 -12.72
C PHE A 174 -19.82 1.76 -14.17
N ALA A 175 -21.13 1.86 -14.38
CA ALA A 175 -21.70 2.04 -15.71
C ALA A 175 -21.19 3.36 -16.33
N ASP A 176 -21.15 4.45 -15.57
CA ASP A 176 -20.63 5.75 -16.00
C ASP A 176 -19.11 5.71 -16.27
N TYR A 177 -18.36 4.96 -15.47
CA TYR A 177 -16.94 4.71 -15.71
C TYR A 177 -16.71 4.08 -17.08
N TYR A 178 -17.45 3.01 -17.42
CA TYR A 178 -17.32 2.35 -18.73
C TYR A 178 -17.76 3.24 -19.89
N ARG A 179 -18.79 4.08 -19.72
CA ARG A 179 -19.21 5.05 -20.75
C ARG A 179 -18.14 6.07 -21.05
N ARG A 180 -17.44 6.57 -20.02
CA ARG A 180 -16.39 7.59 -20.17
C ARG A 180 -15.08 7.04 -20.71
N LYS A 181 -14.69 5.83 -20.31
CA LYS A 181 -13.38 5.28 -20.65
C LYS A 181 -13.32 4.60 -22.01
N ASP A 182 -14.45 4.13 -22.53
CA ASP A 182 -14.53 3.40 -23.82
C ASP A 182 -13.41 2.36 -24.02
N LEU A 183 -13.14 1.58 -22.94
CA LEU A 183 -12.01 0.66 -22.84
C LEU A 183 -11.99 -0.43 -23.93
N PHE A 184 -13.14 -0.76 -24.47
CA PHE A 184 -13.32 -1.88 -25.40
C PHE A 184 -13.85 -1.46 -26.77
N ARG A 185 -13.58 -0.19 -27.19
CA ARG A 185 -14.09 0.39 -28.45
C ARG A 185 -13.75 -0.43 -29.71
N SER A 186 -12.72 -1.26 -29.66
CA SER A 186 -12.35 -2.15 -30.78
C SER A 186 -13.24 -3.38 -30.90
N ILE A 187 -14.15 -3.61 -29.94
CA ILE A 187 -15.09 -4.74 -29.92
C ILE A 187 -16.49 -4.18 -30.10
N SER A 188 -17.31 -4.82 -30.97
CA SER A 188 -18.71 -4.42 -31.14
C SER A 188 -19.45 -4.44 -29.80
N GLN A 189 -20.08 -3.32 -29.42
CA GLN A 189 -20.74 -3.12 -28.12
C GLN A 189 -21.86 -4.13 -27.83
N ASN A 190 -22.56 -4.56 -28.86
CA ASN A 190 -23.68 -5.53 -28.73
C ASN A 190 -23.22 -7.00 -28.77
N SER A 191 -21.91 -7.25 -28.85
CA SER A 191 -21.40 -8.62 -28.92
C SER A 191 -21.26 -9.24 -27.53
N THR A 192 -21.48 -10.56 -27.44
CA THR A 192 -21.17 -11.35 -26.24
C THR A 192 -19.71 -11.18 -25.80
N ARG A 193 -18.81 -10.97 -26.77
CA ARG A 193 -17.39 -10.71 -26.50
C ARG A 193 -17.20 -9.40 -25.73
N TYR A 194 -17.92 -8.34 -26.08
CA TYR A 194 -17.86 -7.05 -25.39
C TYR A 194 -18.39 -7.17 -23.94
N GLN A 195 -19.53 -7.84 -23.78
CA GLN A 195 -20.12 -8.08 -22.47
C GLN A 195 -19.19 -8.89 -21.56
N ASN A 196 -18.57 -9.93 -22.09
CA ASN A 196 -17.59 -10.74 -21.34
C ASN A 196 -16.32 -9.96 -21.00
N ALA A 197 -15.89 -9.03 -21.86
CA ALA A 197 -14.74 -8.16 -21.57
C ALA A 197 -15.04 -7.22 -20.40
N ILE A 198 -16.23 -6.60 -20.34
CA ILE A 198 -16.67 -5.79 -19.19
C ILE A 198 -16.70 -6.61 -17.91
N LYS A 199 -17.34 -7.79 -17.93
CA LYS A 199 -17.43 -8.68 -16.76
C LYS A 199 -16.05 -9.13 -16.28
N GLY A 200 -15.16 -9.49 -17.21
CA GLY A 200 -13.78 -9.85 -16.91
C GLY A 200 -13.04 -8.70 -16.21
N HIS A 201 -13.17 -7.49 -16.74
CA HIS A 201 -12.55 -6.30 -16.15
C HIS A 201 -13.13 -5.95 -14.77
N LEU A 202 -14.46 -6.03 -14.59
CA LEU A 202 -15.11 -5.85 -13.29
C LEU A 202 -14.56 -6.81 -12.24
N ARG A 203 -14.40 -8.09 -12.61
CA ARG A 203 -13.84 -9.10 -11.73
C ARG A 203 -12.37 -8.86 -11.40
N GLU A 204 -11.55 -8.57 -12.41
CA GLU A 204 -10.09 -8.47 -12.27
C GLU A 204 -9.65 -7.16 -11.60
N TYR A 205 -10.28 -6.04 -11.95
CA TYR A 205 -9.91 -4.72 -11.45
C TYR A 205 -10.66 -4.32 -10.18
N PHE A 206 -11.93 -4.67 -10.07
CA PHE A 206 -12.78 -4.21 -8.97
C PHE A 206 -13.24 -5.33 -8.03
N GLY A 207 -12.88 -6.59 -8.32
CA GLY A 207 -13.30 -7.74 -7.51
C GLY A 207 -14.82 -8.00 -7.55
N ILE A 208 -15.54 -7.47 -8.56
CA ILE A 208 -16.99 -7.57 -8.67
C ILE A 208 -17.36 -8.78 -9.52
N VAL A 209 -18.06 -9.73 -8.91
CA VAL A 209 -18.58 -10.94 -9.57
C VAL A 209 -20.10 -10.91 -9.62
N ASP A 210 -20.75 -10.85 -8.47
CA ASP A 210 -22.21 -11.05 -8.34
C ASP A 210 -23.03 -9.93 -8.99
N ASP A 211 -22.57 -8.67 -8.92
CA ASP A 211 -23.25 -7.51 -9.49
C ASP A 211 -22.83 -7.18 -10.94
N SER A 212 -21.97 -7.98 -11.54
CA SER A 212 -21.45 -7.71 -12.89
C SER A 212 -22.53 -7.65 -13.96
N GLU A 213 -23.57 -8.49 -13.87
CA GLU A 213 -24.75 -8.47 -14.76
C GLU A 213 -25.57 -7.19 -14.58
N LYS A 214 -25.79 -6.76 -13.34
CA LYS A 214 -26.56 -5.53 -13.05
C LYS A 214 -25.84 -4.30 -13.62
N ILE A 215 -24.52 -4.22 -13.42
CA ILE A 215 -23.69 -3.12 -13.94
C ILE A 215 -23.73 -3.11 -15.48
N LEU A 216 -23.62 -4.28 -16.11
CA LEU A 216 -23.72 -4.41 -17.57
C LEU A 216 -25.06 -3.91 -18.08
N ASN A 217 -26.16 -4.31 -17.45
CA ASN A 217 -27.51 -3.87 -17.82
C ASN A 217 -27.68 -2.36 -17.65
N LEU A 218 -27.17 -1.76 -16.55
CA LEU A 218 -27.17 -0.31 -16.35
C LEU A 218 -26.36 0.42 -17.42
N TYR A 219 -25.22 -0.16 -17.84
CA TYR A 219 -24.42 0.38 -18.91
C TYR A 219 -25.16 0.38 -20.25
N LEU A 220 -25.76 -0.76 -20.62
CA LEU A 220 -26.45 -0.94 -21.91
C LEU A 220 -27.78 -0.17 -21.99
N SER A 221 -28.51 -0.01 -20.90
CA SER A 221 -29.82 0.68 -20.88
C SER A 221 -29.72 2.21 -21.18
N HIS A 222 -28.55 2.81 -21.02
CA HIS A 222 -28.31 4.23 -21.27
C HIS A 222 -27.40 4.46 -22.48
N SER A 223 -27.15 3.45 -23.30
CA SER A 223 -26.37 3.63 -24.54
C SER A 223 -27.24 4.37 -25.58
N PRO A 224 -26.74 5.48 -26.18
CA PRO A 224 -27.56 6.32 -27.07
C PRO A 224 -27.94 5.67 -28.42
N ASN A 225 -27.64 4.37 -28.62
CA ASN A 225 -27.93 3.59 -29.81
C ASN A 225 -28.81 2.38 -29.50
N GLY A 226 -29.90 2.58 -28.73
CA GLY A 226 -31.01 1.65 -28.61
C GLY A 226 -32.13 2.03 -29.59
#